data_2b8b6a8d71064092f0488d4df63aa8ce
#
_entry.id   2b8b6a8d71064092f0488d4df63aa8ce
#
_cell.length_a   1.000
_cell.length_b   1.000
_cell.length_c   1.000
_cell.angle_alpha   90.00
_cell.angle_beta   90.00
_cell.angle_gamma   90.00
#
_symmetry.space_group_name_H-M   'P 1'
#
loop_
_entity.id
_entity.type
_entity.pdbx_description
1 polymer ?
#
loop_
_entity_poly.entity_id
_entity_poly.type
_entity_poly.pdbx_seq_one_letter_code
_entity_poly.pdbx_strand_id
1 'polypeptide(L)'
;MDVRQQRKVCVIGKQIYKNLFPGGGDPCGKTVRVDSTYYTVVGVDYRSGNGVNLGGQADETITLPLSVLRTAYNRGTAVDIIAVTGNKGVVMSKLSQRMRETIERAHSIDPTDEKGLMVFNTEVLFQMLDNLFNGVNFLIWLVGIGTLLAGAIGVSNIMMVTVKERTTEIGIRRAIGATPRMILSQIISESIILTLVAGMSGIIFGVAILQLIELANTTDGILAAHFQVNFWTAIFSALLISLLGGLAGLAPAWRAMSIKPVDAMRDE
;
A
#
# COMPACT_ATOMS: atom_id res chain seq x y z
N MET A 1 -28.56 21.07 -5.89
CA MET A 1 -29.64 21.92 -6.44
C MET A 1 -30.07 21.43 -7.81
N ASP A 2 -29.18 21.15 -8.72
CA ASP A 2 -29.48 20.80 -10.12
C ASP A 2 -30.36 19.54 -10.32
N VAL A 3 -30.19 18.52 -9.46
CA VAL A 3 -31.03 17.32 -9.50
C VAL A 3 -32.50 17.61 -9.17
N ARG A 4 -32.76 18.51 -8.19
CA ARG A 4 -34.11 18.87 -7.78
C ARG A 4 -34.81 19.80 -8.79
N GLN A 5 -34.03 20.63 -9.47
CA GLN A 5 -34.51 21.60 -10.46
C GLN A 5 -34.59 21.04 -11.89
N GLN A 6 -34.20 19.75 -12.07
CA GLN A 6 -34.12 19.08 -13.38
C GLN A 6 -33.34 19.89 -14.43
N ARG A 7 -32.25 20.56 -13.99
CA ARG A 7 -31.44 21.35 -14.91
C ARG A 7 -30.72 20.45 -15.91
N LYS A 8 -30.69 20.85 -17.17
CA LYS A 8 -29.99 20.13 -18.23
C LYS A 8 -28.47 20.40 -18.13
N VAL A 9 -27.83 19.78 -17.13
CA VAL A 9 -26.39 19.87 -16.89
C VAL A 9 -25.73 18.51 -17.05
N CYS A 10 -24.44 18.53 -17.36
CA CYS A 10 -23.64 17.31 -17.54
C CYS A 10 -22.23 17.48 -16.97
N VAL A 11 -21.64 16.36 -16.55
CA VAL A 11 -20.22 16.20 -16.28
C VAL A 11 -19.64 15.34 -17.38
N ILE A 12 -18.56 15.78 -18.03
CA ILE A 12 -17.93 15.09 -19.14
C ILE A 12 -16.63 14.41 -18.69
N GLY A 13 -16.35 13.21 -19.22
CA GLY A 13 -15.10 12.50 -18.95
C GLY A 13 -13.89 13.19 -19.59
N LYS A 14 -12.69 12.90 -19.09
CA LYS A 14 -11.42 13.51 -19.51
C LYS A 14 -11.17 13.34 -21.02
N GLN A 15 -11.48 12.17 -21.57
CA GLN A 15 -11.27 11.90 -23.01
C GLN A 15 -12.25 12.70 -23.88
N ILE A 16 -13.50 12.81 -23.46
CA ILE A 16 -14.50 13.64 -24.13
C ILE A 16 -14.10 15.11 -24.07
N TYR A 17 -13.58 15.59 -22.94
CA TYR A 17 -13.06 16.94 -22.82
C TYR A 17 -11.93 17.20 -23.83
N LYS A 18 -10.93 16.30 -23.92
CA LYS A 18 -9.84 16.44 -24.89
C LYS A 18 -10.33 16.49 -26.34
N ASN A 19 -11.33 15.69 -26.68
CA ASN A 19 -11.88 15.61 -28.03
C ASN A 19 -12.73 16.84 -28.40
N LEU A 20 -13.53 17.35 -27.47
CA LEU A 20 -14.42 18.50 -27.72
C LEU A 20 -13.72 19.85 -27.58
N PHE A 21 -12.67 19.92 -26.76
CA PHE A 21 -11.94 21.16 -26.46
C PHE A 21 -10.43 21.00 -26.67
N PRO A 22 -9.97 20.74 -27.92
CA PRO A 22 -8.56 20.49 -28.21
C PRO A 22 -7.67 21.71 -27.92
N GLY A 23 -8.23 22.93 -27.90
CA GLY A 23 -7.53 24.14 -27.51
C GLY A 23 -7.39 24.35 -26.00
N GLY A 24 -7.88 23.42 -25.17
CA GLY A 24 -7.90 23.57 -23.71
C GLY A 24 -8.87 24.65 -23.23
N GLY A 25 -8.70 25.04 -21.96
CA GLY A 25 -9.52 26.07 -21.31
C GLY A 25 -10.67 25.47 -20.49
N ASP A 26 -11.38 26.32 -19.75
CA ASP A 26 -12.49 25.88 -18.89
C ASP A 26 -13.72 25.50 -19.74
N PRO A 27 -14.19 24.25 -19.68
CA PRO A 27 -15.41 23.80 -20.36
C PRO A 27 -16.67 24.16 -19.59
N CYS A 28 -16.56 24.57 -18.32
CA CYS A 28 -17.72 24.86 -17.47
C CYS A 28 -18.52 26.04 -18.05
N GLY A 29 -19.86 25.89 -18.07
CA GLY A 29 -20.77 26.85 -18.68
C GLY A 29 -20.96 26.74 -20.19
N LYS A 30 -20.10 25.98 -20.89
CA LYS A 30 -20.29 25.72 -22.33
C LYS A 30 -21.35 24.63 -22.54
N THR A 31 -21.94 24.62 -23.75
CA THR A 31 -23.05 23.72 -24.08
C THR A 31 -22.54 22.60 -24.98
N VAL A 32 -22.87 21.38 -24.63
CA VAL A 32 -22.58 20.17 -25.41
C VAL A 32 -23.89 19.51 -25.83
N ARG A 33 -23.95 19.09 -27.11
CA ARG A 33 -25.10 18.34 -27.63
C ARG A 33 -24.88 16.85 -27.41
N VAL A 34 -25.79 16.21 -26.72
CA VAL A 34 -25.86 14.76 -26.57
C VAL A 34 -27.14 14.29 -27.26
N ASP A 35 -26.97 13.52 -28.31
CA ASP A 35 -28.05 13.17 -29.25
C ASP A 35 -28.82 14.41 -29.75
N SER A 36 -30.07 14.55 -29.35
CA SER A 36 -30.96 15.66 -29.76
C SER A 36 -31.09 16.78 -28.72
N THR A 37 -30.43 16.65 -27.54
CA THR A 37 -30.61 17.57 -26.41
C THR A 37 -29.29 18.28 -26.08
N TYR A 38 -29.41 19.57 -25.70
CA TYR A 38 -28.27 20.37 -25.28
C TYR A 38 -28.15 20.37 -23.76
N TYR A 39 -26.92 20.17 -23.27
CA TYR A 39 -26.58 20.15 -21.84
C TYR A 39 -25.46 21.13 -21.55
N THR A 40 -25.52 21.82 -20.41
CA THR A 40 -24.47 22.71 -19.94
C THR A 40 -23.45 21.92 -19.16
N VAL A 41 -22.18 22.03 -19.53
CA VAL A 41 -21.07 21.39 -18.80
C VAL A 41 -20.88 22.08 -17.47
N VAL A 42 -20.90 21.35 -16.36
CA VAL A 42 -20.66 21.84 -15.00
C VAL A 42 -19.36 21.34 -14.39
N GLY A 43 -18.69 20.41 -15.08
CA GLY A 43 -17.40 19.89 -14.63
C GLY A 43 -16.83 18.81 -15.56
N VAL A 44 -15.56 18.49 -15.31
CA VAL A 44 -14.86 17.39 -15.98
C VAL A 44 -14.52 16.33 -14.95
N ASP A 45 -14.82 15.08 -15.24
CA ASP A 45 -14.41 13.94 -14.42
C ASP A 45 -13.01 13.49 -14.82
N TYR A 46 -12.04 13.71 -13.95
CA TYR A 46 -10.64 13.30 -14.12
C TYR A 46 -10.34 11.96 -13.45
N ARG A 47 -11.35 11.21 -12.98
CA ARG A 47 -11.09 9.91 -12.39
C ARG A 47 -10.45 9.00 -13.42
N SER A 48 -9.22 8.59 -13.12
CA SER A 48 -8.54 7.55 -13.88
C SER A 48 -9.31 6.24 -13.70
N GLY A 49 -9.60 5.56 -14.81
CA GLY A 49 -10.50 4.41 -14.89
C GLY A 49 -10.10 3.12 -14.15
N ASN A 50 -9.38 3.21 -13.02
CA ASN A 50 -8.95 2.05 -12.22
C ASN A 50 -10.05 1.48 -11.30
N GLY A 51 -11.31 1.91 -11.47
CA GLY A 51 -12.45 1.39 -10.73
C GLY A 51 -13.27 0.38 -11.55
N VAL A 52 -14.08 -0.44 -10.87
CA VAL A 52 -15.09 -1.28 -11.52
C VAL A 52 -16.17 -0.36 -12.10
N ASN A 53 -16.08 -0.07 -13.38
CA ASN A 53 -17.05 0.74 -14.10
C ASN A 53 -18.11 -0.15 -14.72
N LEU A 54 -19.31 -0.09 -14.20
CA LEU A 54 -20.47 -0.85 -14.71
C LEU A 54 -21.10 -0.23 -15.97
N GLY A 55 -20.65 0.96 -16.39
CA GLY A 55 -21.22 1.70 -17.51
C GLY A 55 -20.23 2.14 -18.60
N GLY A 56 -19.03 1.57 -18.65
CA GLY A 56 -17.97 2.01 -19.58
C GLY A 56 -16.82 2.75 -18.87
N GLN A 57 -15.82 3.18 -19.63
CA GLN A 57 -14.69 3.93 -19.04
C GLN A 57 -15.17 5.32 -18.60
N ALA A 58 -14.86 5.73 -17.37
CA ALA A 58 -15.25 7.03 -16.84
C ALA A 58 -14.79 8.20 -17.73
N ASP A 59 -13.63 8.05 -18.38
CA ASP A 59 -13.04 9.04 -19.28
C ASP A 59 -13.86 9.27 -20.56
N GLU A 60 -14.65 8.28 -21.00
CA GLU A 60 -15.45 8.28 -22.22
C GLU A 60 -16.95 8.44 -21.96
N THR A 61 -17.33 8.73 -20.72
CA THR A 61 -18.74 8.83 -20.35
C THR A 61 -19.19 10.27 -20.08
N ILE A 62 -20.49 10.52 -20.33
CA ILE A 62 -21.16 11.76 -19.94
C ILE A 62 -22.12 11.43 -18.82
N THR A 63 -21.95 12.03 -17.66
CA THR A 63 -22.79 11.84 -16.50
C THR A 63 -23.89 12.90 -16.45
N LEU A 64 -25.14 12.47 -16.45
CA LEU A 64 -26.33 13.32 -16.37
C LEU A 64 -27.09 13.08 -15.07
N PRO A 65 -27.81 14.07 -14.53
CA PRO A 65 -28.75 13.82 -13.44
C PRO A 65 -29.82 12.79 -13.88
N LEU A 66 -30.06 11.79 -13.04
CA LEU A 66 -30.99 10.70 -13.35
C LEU A 66 -32.41 11.20 -13.73
N SER A 67 -32.89 12.23 -13.05
CA SER A 67 -34.19 12.86 -13.34
C SER A 67 -34.26 13.41 -14.75
N VAL A 68 -33.19 14.06 -15.21
CA VAL A 68 -33.11 14.65 -16.55
C VAL A 68 -33.00 13.55 -17.61
N LEU A 69 -32.16 12.52 -17.36
CA LEU A 69 -32.01 11.39 -18.26
C LEU A 69 -33.34 10.66 -18.47
N ARG A 70 -34.10 10.41 -17.38
CA ARG A 70 -35.42 9.74 -17.44
C ARG A 70 -36.42 10.51 -18.27
N THR A 71 -36.44 11.84 -18.15
CA THR A 71 -37.36 12.69 -18.93
C THR A 71 -36.91 12.81 -20.39
N ALA A 72 -35.60 13.02 -20.63
CA ALA A 72 -35.07 13.20 -21.99
C ALA A 72 -35.20 11.95 -22.87
N TYR A 73 -35.04 10.77 -22.27
CA TYR A 73 -35.10 9.47 -22.97
C TYR A 73 -36.39 8.69 -22.76
N ASN A 74 -37.42 9.31 -22.17
CA ASN A 74 -38.72 8.71 -21.89
C ASN A 74 -38.65 7.35 -21.15
N ARG A 75 -37.69 7.23 -20.23
CA ARG A 75 -37.44 5.99 -19.47
C ARG A 75 -38.42 5.74 -18.32
N GLY A 76 -39.31 6.66 -18.07
CA GLY A 76 -40.31 6.53 -17.00
C GLY A 76 -39.65 6.30 -15.61
N THR A 77 -40.02 5.20 -14.94
CA THR A 77 -39.44 4.80 -13.65
C THR A 77 -38.37 3.71 -13.77
N ALA A 78 -37.99 3.32 -15.00
CA ALA A 78 -37.03 2.26 -15.23
C ALA A 78 -35.64 2.61 -14.66
N VAL A 79 -34.99 1.63 -14.06
CA VAL A 79 -33.64 1.67 -13.54
C VAL A 79 -32.90 0.43 -14.06
N ASP A 80 -31.82 0.63 -14.78
CA ASP A 80 -31.07 -0.46 -15.40
C ASP A 80 -30.12 -1.15 -14.41
N ILE A 81 -29.52 -0.37 -13.48
CA ILE A 81 -28.53 -0.87 -12.53
C ILE A 81 -28.80 -0.26 -11.14
N ILE A 82 -28.80 -1.10 -10.13
CA ILE A 82 -28.86 -0.70 -8.73
C ILE A 82 -27.57 -1.15 -8.06
N ALA A 83 -26.77 -0.20 -7.62
CA ALA A 83 -25.57 -0.47 -6.84
C ALA A 83 -25.85 -0.31 -5.35
N VAL A 84 -25.54 -1.33 -4.56
CA VAL A 84 -25.76 -1.32 -3.11
C VAL A 84 -24.46 -1.63 -2.40
N THR A 85 -24.17 -0.85 -1.36
CA THR A 85 -23.01 -1.06 -0.48
C THR A 85 -23.50 -1.45 0.91
N GLY A 86 -22.88 -2.48 1.49
CA GLY A 86 -23.15 -2.89 2.86
C GLY A 86 -22.41 -2.02 3.87
N ASN A 87 -23.00 -1.85 5.06
CA ASN A 87 -22.29 -1.28 6.20
C ASN A 87 -21.15 -2.22 6.66
N LYS A 88 -20.17 -1.68 7.40
CA LYS A 88 -19.08 -2.50 7.95
C LYS A 88 -19.62 -3.69 8.74
N GLY A 89 -19.16 -4.89 8.40
CA GLY A 89 -19.54 -6.14 9.05
C GLY A 89 -20.73 -6.87 8.43
N VAL A 90 -21.34 -6.31 7.39
CA VAL A 90 -22.41 -7.01 6.64
C VAL A 90 -21.79 -7.91 5.58
N VAL A 91 -22.14 -9.20 5.61
CA VAL A 91 -21.73 -10.17 4.59
C VAL A 91 -22.55 -9.90 3.32
N MET A 92 -21.88 -9.49 2.24
CA MET A 92 -22.53 -9.07 1.00
C MET A 92 -23.28 -10.22 0.33
N SER A 93 -22.84 -11.46 0.47
CA SER A 93 -23.54 -12.63 -0.08
C SER A 93 -24.95 -12.79 0.53
N LYS A 94 -25.10 -12.54 1.84
CA LYS A 94 -26.44 -12.54 2.49
C LYS A 94 -27.29 -11.34 2.07
N LEU A 95 -26.64 -10.17 1.90
CA LEU A 95 -27.33 -8.98 1.45
C LEU A 95 -27.82 -9.11 0.01
N SER A 96 -26.99 -9.62 -0.89
CA SER A 96 -27.33 -9.84 -2.29
C SER A 96 -28.50 -10.81 -2.45
N GLN A 97 -28.54 -11.87 -1.65
CA GLN A 97 -29.66 -12.80 -1.65
C GLN A 97 -30.98 -12.13 -1.21
N ARG A 98 -30.95 -11.35 -0.11
CA ARG A 98 -32.14 -10.62 0.35
C ARG A 98 -32.61 -9.58 -0.66
N MET A 99 -31.67 -8.91 -1.32
CA MET A 99 -31.99 -7.96 -2.39
C MET A 99 -32.67 -8.67 -3.56
N ARG A 100 -32.11 -9.80 -4.00
CA ARG A 100 -32.68 -10.63 -5.06
C ARG A 100 -34.14 -10.99 -4.72
N GLU A 101 -34.38 -11.59 -3.57
CA GLU A 101 -35.72 -11.98 -3.11
C GLU A 101 -36.69 -10.79 -3.03
N THR A 102 -36.22 -9.61 -2.66
CA THR A 102 -37.03 -8.41 -2.55
C THR A 102 -37.44 -7.89 -3.93
N ILE A 103 -36.49 -7.86 -4.87
CA ILE A 103 -36.73 -7.39 -6.25
C ILE A 103 -37.64 -8.40 -7.00
N GLU A 104 -37.35 -9.69 -6.88
CA GLU A 104 -38.14 -10.76 -7.49
C GLU A 104 -39.61 -10.67 -7.04
N ARG A 105 -39.84 -10.50 -5.75
CA ARG A 105 -41.23 -10.31 -5.22
C ARG A 105 -41.88 -9.03 -5.71
N ALA A 106 -41.14 -7.93 -5.77
CA ALA A 106 -41.70 -6.63 -6.18
C ALA A 106 -42.04 -6.57 -7.68
N HIS A 107 -41.34 -7.33 -8.50
CA HIS A 107 -41.49 -7.33 -9.95
C HIS A 107 -42.11 -8.63 -10.51
N SER A 108 -42.55 -9.54 -9.63
CA SER A 108 -43.16 -10.82 -10.02
C SER A 108 -42.24 -11.66 -10.94
N ILE A 109 -40.93 -11.63 -10.66
CA ILE A 109 -39.94 -12.43 -11.38
C ILE A 109 -39.96 -13.84 -10.78
N ASP A 110 -39.94 -14.85 -11.64
CA ASP A 110 -39.88 -16.26 -11.19
C ASP A 110 -38.51 -16.50 -10.52
N PRO A 111 -38.46 -17.00 -9.25
CA PRO A 111 -37.22 -17.30 -8.55
C PRO A 111 -36.31 -18.31 -9.27
N THR A 112 -36.88 -19.13 -10.18
CA THR A 112 -36.14 -20.11 -10.99
C THR A 112 -35.50 -19.50 -12.23
N ASP A 113 -35.88 -18.26 -12.61
CA ASP A 113 -35.28 -17.55 -13.73
C ASP A 113 -33.99 -16.85 -13.33
N GLU A 114 -32.87 -17.54 -13.57
CA GLU A 114 -31.53 -16.97 -13.32
C GLU A 114 -31.20 -15.76 -14.20
N LYS A 115 -31.91 -15.60 -15.33
CA LYS A 115 -31.66 -14.51 -16.29
C LYS A 115 -32.53 -13.28 -16.01
N GLY A 116 -33.59 -13.42 -15.24
CA GLY A 116 -34.52 -12.34 -14.91
C GLY A 116 -33.91 -11.23 -14.07
N LEU A 117 -32.90 -11.56 -13.26
CA LEU A 117 -32.14 -10.59 -12.45
C LEU A 117 -30.67 -10.99 -12.38
N MET A 118 -29.80 -10.21 -13.03
CA MET A 118 -28.37 -10.41 -12.95
C MET A 118 -27.83 -9.72 -11.69
N VAL A 119 -27.33 -10.51 -10.73
CA VAL A 119 -26.71 -10.00 -9.49
C VAL A 119 -25.21 -10.19 -9.58
N PHE A 120 -24.48 -9.10 -9.57
CA PHE A 120 -23.03 -9.09 -9.59
C PHE A 120 -22.47 -8.85 -8.18
N ASN A 121 -22.04 -9.92 -7.51
CA ASN A 121 -21.45 -9.81 -6.18
C ASN A 121 -19.92 -9.66 -6.30
N THR A 122 -19.43 -8.48 -6.00
CA THR A 122 -17.98 -8.18 -6.04
C THR A 122 -17.22 -8.69 -4.82
N GLU A 123 -17.91 -9.18 -3.77
CA GLU A 123 -17.29 -9.69 -2.53
C GLU A 123 -16.26 -10.79 -2.81
N VAL A 124 -16.60 -11.73 -3.69
CA VAL A 124 -15.73 -12.85 -4.05
C VAL A 124 -14.43 -12.37 -4.71
N LEU A 125 -14.53 -11.38 -5.60
CA LEU A 125 -13.35 -10.75 -6.22
C LEU A 125 -12.48 -10.05 -5.19
N PHE A 126 -13.09 -9.26 -4.29
CA PHE A 126 -12.34 -8.59 -3.22
C PHE A 126 -11.70 -9.58 -2.24
N GLN A 127 -12.40 -10.65 -1.86
CA GLN A 127 -11.82 -11.72 -1.03
C GLN A 127 -10.64 -12.41 -1.73
N MET A 128 -10.74 -12.65 -3.04
CA MET A 128 -9.62 -13.19 -3.82
C MET A 128 -8.39 -12.26 -3.79
N LEU A 129 -8.62 -10.95 -3.98
CA LEU A 129 -7.57 -9.94 -3.90
C LEU A 129 -6.98 -9.85 -2.49
N ASP A 130 -7.82 -9.83 -1.46
CA ASP A 130 -7.37 -9.80 -0.06
C ASP A 130 -6.52 -11.03 0.29
N ASN A 131 -6.94 -12.22 -0.13
CA ASN A 131 -6.16 -13.45 0.06
C ASN A 131 -4.82 -13.40 -0.69
N LEU A 132 -4.81 -12.86 -1.90
CA LEU A 132 -3.57 -12.67 -2.66
C LEU A 132 -2.64 -11.68 -1.95
N PHE A 133 -3.15 -10.53 -1.50
CA PHE A 133 -2.36 -9.56 -0.75
C PHE A 133 -1.86 -10.12 0.59
N ASN A 134 -2.67 -10.89 1.30
CA ASN A 134 -2.26 -11.57 2.52
C ASN A 134 -1.15 -12.60 2.24
N GLY A 135 -1.25 -13.34 1.14
CA GLY A 135 -0.20 -14.26 0.69
C GLY A 135 1.12 -13.55 0.36
N VAL A 136 1.04 -12.44 -0.38
CA VAL A 136 2.21 -11.60 -0.69
C VAL A 136 2.81 -11.01 0.58
N ASN A 137 1.99 -10.49 1.49
CA ASN A 137 2.45 -9.97 2.77
C ASN A 137 3.15 -11.04 3.61
N PHE A 138 2.62 -12.26 3.65
CA PHE A 138 3.27 -13.39 4.33
C PHE A 138 4.66 -13.66 3.74
N LEU A 139 4.79 -13.68 2.40
CA LEU A 139 6.09 -13.88 1.75
C LEU A 139 7.07 -12.74 2.05
N ILE A 140 6.60 -11.47 2.06
CA ILE A 140 7.42 -10.32 2.42
C ILE A 140 7.95 -10.46 3.85
N TRP A 141 7.11 -10.85 4.80
CA TRP A 141 7.53 -11.08 6.18
C TRP A 141 8.51 -12.24 6.29
N LEU A 142 8.26 -13.35 5.60
CA LEU A 142 9.14 -14.53 5.61
C LEU A 142 10.54 -14.18 5.09
N VAL A 143 10.61 -13.54 3.92
CA VAL A 143 11.88 -13.12 3.30
C VAL A 143 12.55 -12.03 4.14
N GLY A 144 11.79 -11.06 4.64
CA GLY A 144 12.29 -9.97 5.47
C GLY A 144 12.93 -10.47 6.78
N ILE A 145 12.24 -11.35 7.50
CA ILE A 145 12.80 -11.96 8.72
C ILE A 145 14.03 -12.81 8.38
N GLY A 146 13.96 -13.60 7.30
CA GLY A 146 15.08 -14.44 6.86
C GLY A 146 16.33 -13.62 6.53
N THR A 147 16.19 -12.50 5.82
CA THR A 147 17.31 -11.60 5.48
C THR A 147 17.86 -10.88 6.70
N LEU A 148 17.00 -10.45 7.63
CA LEU A 148 17.44 -9.84 8.90
C LEU A 148 18.25 -10.83 9.74
N LEU A 149 17.80 -12.08 9.85
CA LEU A 149 18.54 -13.13 10.57
C LEU A 149 19.88 -13.44 9.89
N ALA A 150 19.90 -13.55 8.57
CA ALA A 150 21.15 -13.75 7.81
C ALA A 150 22.13 -12.60 8.04
N GLY A 151 21.66 -11.34 8.03
CA GLY A 151 22.43 -10.17 8.34
C GLY A 151 23.00 -10.18 9.76
N ALA A 152 22.18 -10.54 10.76
CA ALA A 152 22.61 -10.65 12.14
C ALA A 152 23.70 -11.73 12.33
N ILE A 153 23.55 -12.88 11.67
CA ILE A 153 24.57 -13.96 11.67
C ILE A 153 25.87 -13.46 11.01
N GLY A 154 25.76 -12.73 9.88
CA GLY A 154 26.89 -12.13 9.19
C GLY A 154 27.67 -11.18 10.10
N VAL A 155 26.99 -10.27 10.78
CA VAL A 155 27.60 -9.34 11.76
C VAL A 155 28.24 -10.13 12.91
N SER A 156 27.55 -11.12 13.46
CA SER A 156 28.08 -11.97 14.53
C SER A 156 29.39 -12.68 14.10
N ASN A 157 29.43 -13.20 12.89
CA ASN A 157 30.60 -13.87 12.35
C ASN A 157 31.79 -12.90 12.18
N ILE A 158 31.55 -11.69 11.64
CA ILE A 158 32.58 -10.66 11.50
C ILE A 158 33.13 -10.26 12.87
N MET A 159 32.24 -9.98 13.83
CA MET A 159 32.63 -9.63 15.19
C MET A 159 33.39 -10.75 15.91
N MET A 160 33.06 -12.02 15.62
CA MET A 160 33.74 -13.17 16.16
C MET A 160 35.21 -13.23 15.67
N VAL A 161 35.45 -12.92 14.40
CA VAL A 161 36.80 -12.82 13.83
C VAL A 161 37.56 -11.63 14.44
N THR A 162 36.91 -10.47 14.50
CA THR A 162 37.52 -9.26 15.11
C THR A 162 37.92 -9.48 16.57
N VAL A 163 37.07 -10.16 17.38
CA VAL A 163 37.38 -10.51 18.77
C VAL A 163 38.59 -11.44 18.81
N LYS A 164 38.71 -12.40 17.89
CA LYS A 164 39.85 -13.32 17.81
C LYS A 164 41.16 -12.57 17.44
N GLU A 165 41.11 -11.66 16.49
CA GLU A 165 42.27 -10.83 16.10
C GLU A 165 42.72 -9.90 17.22
N ARG A 166 41.78 -9.41 18.06
CA ARG A 166 42.10 -8.52 19.21
C ARG A 166 42.26 -9.26 20.53
N THR A 167 42.47 -10.59 20.51
CA THR A 167 42.55 -11.41 21.73
C THR A 167 43.65 -10.91 22.71
N THR A 168 44.83 -10.59 22.19
CA THR A 168 45.95 -10.08 22.99
C THR A 168 45.61 -8.72 23.60
N GLU A 169 45.01 -7.80 22.85
CA GLU A 169 44.60 -6.49 23.36
C GLU A 169 43.56 -6.62 24.50
N ILE A 170 42.56 -7.50 24.32
CA ILE A 170 41.53 -7.79 25.33
C ILE A 170 42.18 -8.43 26.56
N GLY A 171 43.17 -9.33 26.38
CA GLY A 171 43.92 -9.97 27.44
C GLY A 171 44.69 -8.96 28.28
N ILE A 172 45.40 -8.03 27.66
CA ILE A 172 46.12 -6.95 28.32
C ILE A 172 45.20 -6.05 29.12
N ARG A 173 44.07 -5.60 28.52
CA ARG A 173 43.09 -4.79 29.23
C ARG A 173 42.54 -5.49 30.47
N ARG A 174 42.29 -6.79 30.39
CA ARG A 174 41.83 -7.59 31.54
C ARG A 174 42.94 -7.76 32.60
N ALA A 175 44.21 -7.90 32.19
CA ALA A 175 45.33 -7.98 33.13
C ALA A 175 45.54 -6.68 33.91
N ILE A 176 45.28 -5.52 33.30
CA ILE A 176 45.32 -4.18 33.93
C ILE A 176 44.10 -3.90 34.80
N GLY A 177 43.08 -4.80 34.82
CA GLY A 177 41.91 -4.68 35.71
C GLY A 177 40.58 -4.36 35.04
N ALA A 178 40.44 -4.43 33.70
CA ALA A 178 39.16 -4.26 33.04
C ALA A 178 38.20 -5.39 33.43
N THR A 179 36.98 -5.02 33.87
CA THR A 179 35.96 -6.00 34.24
C THR A 179 35.39 -6.69 33.00
N PRO A 180 34.93 -7.95 33.09
CA PRO A 180 34.29 -8.65 31.97
C PRO A 180 33.11 -7.88 31.39
N ARG A 181 32.36 -7.14 32.25
CA ARG A 181 31.19 -6.31 31.79
C ARG A 181 31.61 -5.13 30.93
N MET A 182 32.79 -4.55 31.17
CA MET A 182 33.34 -3.46 30.32
C MET A 182 33.63 -3.97 28.92
N ILE A 183 34.27 -5.14 28.80
CA ILE A 183 34.57 -5.76 27.50
C ILE A 183 33.25 -6.14 26.78
N LEU A 184 32.29 -6.72 27.49
CA LEU A 184 30.99 -7.06 26.94
C LEU A 184 30.28 -5.83 26.38
N SER A 185 30.18 -4.76 27.17
CA SER A 185 29.48 -3.52 26.74
C SER A 185 30.18 -2.87 25.54
N GLN A 186 31.51 -2.92 25.49
CA GLN A 186 32.30 -2.40 24.38
C GLN A 186 31.96 -3.14 23.07
N ILE A 187 31.98 -4.48 23.08
CA ILE A 187 31.72 -5.29 21.89
C ILE A 187 30.27 -5.15 21.42
N ILE A 188 29.31 -5.13 22.37
CA ILE A 188 27.91 -4.92 22.03
C ILE A 188 27.69 -3.53 21.43
N SER A 189 28.28 -2.47 22.00
CA SER A 189 28.17 -1.12 21.45
C SER A 189 28.78 -1.00 20.05
N GLU A 190 29.92 -1.65 19.82
CA GLU A 190 30.57 -1.69 18.51
C GLU A 190 29.67 -2.41 17.47
N SER A 191 29.04 -3.53 17.85
CA SER A 191 28.07 -4.25 17.02
C SER A 191 26.83 -3.41 16.71
N ILE A 192 26.27 -2.69 17.71
CA ILE A 192 25.12 -1.80 17.51
C ILE A 192 25.46 -0.65 16.57
N ILE A 193 26.61 0.00 16.75
CA ILE A 193 27.03 1.10 15.88
C ILE A 193 27.18 0.63 14.44
N LEU A 194 27.84 -0.50 14.24
CA LEU A 194 28.07 -1.07 12.90
C LEU A 194 26.74 -1.41 12.21
N THR A 195 25.81 -2.05 12.93
CA THR A 195 24.48 -2.39 12.38
C THR A 195 23.62 -1.17 12.16
N LEU A 196 23.71 -0.12 13.01
CA LEU A 196 22.99 1.14 12.80
C LEU A 196 23.49 1.86 11.54
N VAL A 197 24.78 2.00 11.36
CA VAL A 197 25.36 2.66 10.17
C VAL A 197 24.94 1.92 8.91
N ALA A 198 25.11 0.59 8.88
CA ALA A 198 24.72 -0.23 7.75
C ALA A 198 23.19 -0.20 7.51
N GLY A 199 22.40 -0.30 8.56
CA GLY A 199 20.94 -0.29 8.47
C GLY A 199 20.38 1.06 8.03
N MET A 200 20.91 2.16 8.56
CA MET A 200 20.50 3.51 8.13
C MET A 200 20.84 3.76 6.66
N SER A 201 22.02 3.33 6.20
CA SER A 201 22.36 3.42 4.78
C SER A 201 21.40 2.61 3.90
N GLY A 202 20.97 1.43 4.36
CA GLY A 202 19.95 0.62 3.69
C GLY A 202 18.58 1.29 3.63
N ILE A 203 18.14 1.91 4.73
CA ILE A 203 16.87 2.66 4.77
C ILE A 203 16.91 3.86 3.80
N ILE A 204 17.98 4.64 3.82
CA ILE A 204 18.16 5.79 2.91
C ILE A 204 18.11 5.33 1.46
N PHE A 205 18.82 4.25 1.13
CA PHE A 205 18.82 3.69 -0.22
C PHE A 205 17.44 3.19 -0.64
N GLY A 206 16.73 2.49 0.26
CA GLY A 206 15.35 2.03 -0.01
C GLY A 206 14.38 3.18 -0.25
N VAL A 207 14.43 4.24 0.57
CA VAL A 207 13.61 5.45 0.38
C VAL A 207 13.95 6.14 -0.94
N ALA A 208 15.22 6.23 -1.30
CA ALA A 208 15.66 6.84 -2.57
C ALA A 208 15.10 6.06 -3.78
N ILE A 209 15.08 4.73 -3.74
CA ILE A 209 14.46 3.90 -4.79
C ILE A 209 12.96 4.17 -4.88
N LEU A 210 12.24 4.21 -3.75
CA LEU A 210 10.81 4.48 -3.73
C LEU A 210 10.49 5.86 -4.34
N GLN A 211 11.27 6.90 -4.01
CA GLN A 211 11.12 8.22 -4.60
C GLN A 211 11.38 8.23 -6.12
N LEU A 212 12.34 7.44 -6.58
CA LEU A 212 12.66 7.32 -8.00
C LEU A 212 11.50 6.65 -8.77
N ILE A 213 10.88 5.62 -8.18
CA ILE A 213 9.70 4.95 -8.72
C ILE A 213 8.50 5.91 -8.75
N GLU A 214 8.28 6.69 -7.69
CA GLU A 214 7.22 7.69 -7.63
C GLU A 214 7.39 8.74 -8.73
N LEU A 215 8.59 9.27 -8.92
CA LEU A 215 8.91 10.24 -9.97
C LEU A 215 8.68 9.66 -11.38
N ALA A 216 9.08 8.40 -11.60
CA ALA A 216 8.90 7.72 -12.89
C ALA A 216 7.44 7.45 -13.25
N ASN A 217 6.57 7.27 -12.24
CA ASN A 217 5.14 7.00 -12.42
C ASN A 217 4.27 8.27 -12.33
N THR A 218 4.88 9.45 -12.22
CA THR A 218 4.15 10.72 -12.24
C THR A 218 3.87 11.12 -13.69
N THR A 219 2.61 11.02 -14.12
CA THR A 219 2.17 11.43 -15.45
C THR A 219 1.25 12.64 -15.30
N ASP A 220 1.50 13.72 -16.08
CA ASP A 220 0.71 14.96 -16.08
C ASP A 220 0.59 15.67 -14.70
N GLY A 221 1.58 15.51 -13.82
CA GLY A 221 1.55 16.12 -12.47
C GLY A 221 0.58 15.43 -11.49
N ILE A 222 -0.03 14.33 -11.88
CA ILE A 222 -0.88 13.51 -11.01
C ILE A 222 -0.04 12.33 -10.52
N LEU A 223 0.20 12.28 -9.21
CA LEU A 223 0.88 11.16 -8.55
C LEU A 223 -0.03 9.93 -8.59
N ALA A 224 0.39 8.90 -9.33
CA ALA A 224 -0.36 7.64 -9.42
C ALA A 224 -0.37 6.86 -8.09
N ALA A 225 0.68 7.02 -7.27
CA ALA A 225 0.78 6.43 -5.95
C ALA A 225 1.74 7.26 -5.07
N HIS A 226 1.39 7.44 -3.79
CA HIS A 226 2.26 8.09 -2.82
C HIS A 226 3.01 7.03 -2.02
N PHE A 227 4.31 6.86 -2.28
CA PHE A 227 5.18 5.95 -1.53
C PHE A 227 5.89 6.67 -0.38
N GLN A 228 5.14 7.34 0.49
CA GLN A 228 5.72 8.04 1.63
C GLN A 228 5.95 7.06 2.79
N VAL A 229 7.20 6.95 3.21
CA VAL A 229 7.55 6.21 4.42
C VAL A 229 7.21 7.09 5.64
N ASN A 230 6.33 6.60 6.50
CA ASN A 230 5.98 7.31 7.72
C ASN A 230 7.21 7.41 8.64
N PHE A 231 7.43 8.57 9.24
CA PHE A 231 8.52 8.84 10.18
C PHE A 231 8.59 7.80 11.33
N TRP A 232 7.45 7.41 11.88
CA TRP A 232 7.37 6.39 12.93
C TRP A 232 7.86 5.01 12.44
N THR A 233 7.62 4.67 11.19
CA THR A 233 8.11 3.42 10.59
C THR A 233 9.65 3.44 10.51
N ALA A 234 10.24 4.56 10.15
CA ALA A 234 11.69 4.72 10.11
C ALA A 234 12.32 4.58 11.51
N ILE A 235 11.72 5.21 12.55
CA ILE A 235 12.18 5.07 13.94
C ILE A 235 12.07 3.61 14.42
N PHE A 236 10.91 2.97 14.17
CA PHE A 236 10.70 1.58 14.57
C PHE A 236 11.71 0.64 13.90
N SER A 237 11.99 0.86 12.61
CA SER A 237 13.02 0.10 11.88
C SER A 237 14.41 0.30 12.46
N ALA A 238 14.80 1.54 12.82
CA ALA A 238 16.08 1.83 13.45
C ALA A 238 16.20 1.15 14.82
N LEU A 239 15.14 1.15 15.63
CA LEU A 239 15.10 0.44 16.91
C LEU A 239 15.24 -1.07 16.73
N LEU A 240 14.55 -1.64 15.75
CA LEU A 240 14.63 -3.07 15.43
C LEU A 240 16.05 -3.47 15.01
N ILE A 241 16.68 -2.67 14.14
CA ILE A 241 18.06 -2.88 13.69
C ILE A 241 19.03 -2.79 14.87
N SER A 242 18.86 -1.82 15.78
CA SER A 242 19.68 -1.68 16.99
C SER A 242 19.56 -2.90 17.89
N LEU A 243 18.33 -3.39 18.09
CA LEU A 243 18.07 -4.59 18.88
C LEU A 243 18.76 -5.82 18.27
N LEU A 244 18.62 -6.01 16.96
CA LEU A 244 19.26 -7.11 16.23
C LEU A 244 20.78 -7.01 16.27
N GLY A 245 21.36 -5.81 16.16
CA GLY A 245 22.77 -5.57 16.32
C GLY A 245 23.29 -5.93 17.70
N GLY A 246 22.56 -5.57 18.74
CA GLY A 246 22.87 -5.97 20.12
C GLY A 246 22.83 -7.48 20.31
N LEU A 247 21.81 -8.16 19.78
CA LEU A 247 21.68 -9.62 19.82
C LEU A 247 22.82 -10.32 19.04
N ALA A 248 23.15 -9.82 17.85
CA ALA A 248 24.24 -10.34 17.04
C ALA A 248 25.59 -10.23 17.75
N GLY A 249 25.79 -9.16 18.54
CA GLY A 249 26.99 -8.94 19.35
C GLY A 249 27.13 -9.81 20.59
N LEU A 250 26.06 -10.50 21.04
CA LEU A 250 26.09 -11.28 22.28
C LEU A 250 27.05 -12.49 22.22
N ALA A 251 27.02 -13.25 21.13
CA ALA A 251 27.87 -14.43 20.98
C ALA A 251 29.37 -14.08 20.96
N PRO A 252 29.85 -13.10 20.15
CA PRO A 252 31.27 -12.66 20.19
C PRO A 252 31.63 -12.02 21.52
N ALA A 253 30.71 -11.26 22.17
CA ALA A 253 30.99 -10.66 23.45
C ALA A 253 31.17 -11.70 24.57
N TRP A 254 30.34 -12.74 24.59
CA TRP A 254 30.54 -13.87 25.52
C TRP A 254 31.87 -14.58 25.31
N ARG A 255 32.26 -14.79 24.06
CA ARG A 255 33.57 -15.39 23.75
C ARG A 255 34.69 -14.52 24.25
N ALA A 256 34.64 -13.21 24.05
CA ALA A 256 35.63 -12.27 24.55
C ALA A 256 35.78 -12.27 26.08
N MET A 257 34.66 -12.42 26.81
CA MET A 257 34.69 -12.55 28.27
C MET A 257 35.37 -13.84 28.76
N SER A 258 35.39 -14.90 27.98
CA SER A 258 35.99 -16.18 28.35
C SER A 258 37.52 -16.21 28.14
N ILE A 259 38.10 -15.19 27.49
CA ILE A 259 39.55 -15.10 27.26
C ILE A 259 40.28 -14.92 28.60
N LYS A 260 41.18 -15.87 28.95
CA LYS A 260 42.02 -15.75 30.14
C LYS A 260 43.23 -14.88 29.82
N PRO A 261 43.58 -13.90 30.67
CA PRO A 261 44.73 -13.01 30.44
C PRO A 261 46.06 -13.75 30.24
N VAL A 262 46.25 -14.84 30.96
CA VAL A 262 47.48 -15.66 30.88
C VAL A 262 47.62 -16.34 29.54
N ASP A 263 46.50 -16.90 28.99
CA ASP A 263 46.55 -17.59 27.70
C ASP A 263 46.71 -16.60 26.55
N ALA A 264 46.12 -15.41 26.63
CA ALA A 264 46.22 -14.35 25.62
C ALA A 264 47.62 -13.74 25.46
N MET A 265 48.48 -13.83 26.50
CA MET A 265 49.87 -13.33 26.45
C MET A 265 50.87 -14.44 26.11
N ARG A 266 50.46 -15.69 26.02
CA ARG A 266 51.32 -16.84 25.75
C ARG A 266 51.32 -17.28 24.28
N ASP A 267 50.34 -16.86 23.51
CA ASP A 267 50.15 -17.20 22.07
C ASP A 267 50.95 -16.25 21.12
N GLU A 268 52.18 -15.77 21.55
CA GLU A 268 53.19 -15.18 20.68
C GLU A 268 54.20 -16.20 20.22
#